data_2b0a98888d5beb45fa06a5868a663072
#
_entry.id   2b0a98888d5beb45fa06a5868a663072
#
_cell.length_a   1.000
_cell.length_b   1.000
_cell.length_c   1.000
_cell.angle_alpha   90.00
_cell.angle_beta   90.00
_cell.angle_gamma   90.00
#
_symmetry.space_group_name_H-M   'P 1'
#
loop_
_entity.id
_entity.type
_entity.pdbx_description
1 polymer ?
#
loop_
_entity_poly.entity_id
_entity_poly.type
_entity_poly.pdbx_seq_one_letter_code
_entity_poly.pdbx_strand_id
1 'polypeptide(L)'
;MFYQKLNSVWHKRVLNLFMFVVLAHWAEHLAQAYQIYVLGWPRPRAGGFLGLFYPWLVSSELLHYSYAIVMLIGLWTLRRGFSGTSRKWWTIALVIQFWHHIEHAVLQWQALTHHYWLGSPVPVSFVQMMLPKFRVEIHLFYNTIVFLPMMIGMYYHMFPPKGESAICSCSLQRESILIY
;
A
#
# COMPACT_ATOMS: atom_id res chain seq x y z
N MET A 1 14.57 2.67 -22.11
CA MET A 1 13.40 2.34 -22.98
C MET A 1 12.22 1.72 -22.23
N PHE A 2 12.37 0.61 -21.46
CA PHE A 2 11.29 -0.04 -20.70
C PHE A 2 10.59 0.91 -19.68
N TYR A 3 11.38 1.57 -18.82
CA TYR A 3 10.89 2.45 -17.78
C TYR A 3 10.11 3.69 -18.32
N GLN A 4 10.47 4.18 -19.49
CA GLN A 4 9.72 5.25 -20.16
C GLN A 4 8.37 4.75 -20.67
N LYS A 5 8.30 3.55 -21.28
CA LYS A 5 7.04 2.93 -21.72
C LYS A 5 6.10 2.65 -20.55
N LEU A 6 6.65 2.23 -19.40
CA LEU A 6 5.91 1.99 -18.16
C LEU A 6 5.16 3.25 -17.68
N ASN A 7 5.80 4.41 -17.81
CA ASN A 7 5.26 5.70 -17.34
C ASN A 7 4.57 6.53 -18.44
N SER A 8 4.37 5.97 -19.62
CA SER A 8 3.66 6.60 -20.74
C SER A 8 2.58 5.68 -21.32
N VAL A 9 2.92 4.85 -22.28
CA VAL A 9 1.97 4.00 -23.02
C VAL A 9 1.30 2.94 -22.14
N TRP A 10 2.06 2.32 -21.23
CA TRP A 10 1.55 1.25 -20.35
C TRP A 10 1.07 1.76 -19.00
N HIS A 11 1.27 3.05 -18.71
CA HIS A 11 1.03 3.59 -17.37
C HIS A 11 -0.36 3.26 -16.83
N LYS A 12 -1.41 3.50 -17.61
CA LYS A 12 -2.80 3.23 -17.22
C LYS A 12 -3.03 1.75 -16.84
N ARG A 13 -2.49 0.82 -17.65
CA ARG A 13 -2.70 -0.62 -17.42
C ARG A 13 -1.97 -1.09 -16.17
N VAL A 14 -0.70 -0.67 -16.02
CA VAL A 14 0.13 -1.06 -14.87
C VAL A 14 -0.38 -0.40 -13.59
N LEU A 15 -0.83 0.85 -13.67
CA LEU A 15 -1.44 1.55 -12.55
C LEU A 15 -2.73 0.85 -12.08
N ASN A 16 -3.60 0.44 -13.01
CA ASN A 16 -4.82 -0.29 -12.68
C ASN A 16 -4.51 -1.64 -12.01
N LEU A 17 -3.52 -2.39 -12.52
CA LEU A 17 -3.07 -3.64 -11.91
C LEU A 17 -2.52 -3.39 -10.49
N PHE A 18 -1.69 -2.37 -10.33
CA PHE A 18 -1.17 -1.97 -9.02
C PHE A 18 -2.29 -1.60 -8.04
N MET A 19 -3.24 -0.78 -8.48
CA MET A 19 -4.41 -0.41 -7.67
C MET A 19 -5.27 -1.63 -7.29
N PHE A 20 -5.42 -2.60 -8.18
CA PHE A 20 -6.11 -3.84 -7.87
C PHE A 20 -5.43 -4.61 -6.72
N VAL A 21 -4.09 -4.74 -6.76
CA VAL A 21 -3.31 -5.37 -5.68
C VAL A 21 -3.48 -4.61 -4.36
N VAL A 22 -3.45 -3.28 -4.40
CA VAL A 22 -3.66 -2.41 -3.22
C VAL A 22 -5.05 -2.62 -2.61
N LEU A 23 -6.09 -2.63 -3.44
CA LEU A 23 -7.47 -2.81 -3.00
C LEU A 23 -7.72 -4.22 -2.45
N ALA A 24 -7.12 -5.25 -3.05
CA ALA A 24 -7.19 -6.62 -2.55
C ALA A 24 -6.59 -6.72 -1.13
N HIS A 25 -5.44 -6.10 -0.92
CA HIS A 25 -4.82 -6.04 0.41
C HIS A 25 -5.68 -5.28 1.44
N TRP A 26 -6.27 -4.17 1.04
CA TRP A 26 -7.22 -3.44 1.87
C TRP A 26 -8.40 -4.32 2.28
N ALA A 27 -8.99 -5.05 1.33
CA ALA A 27 -10.11 -5.96 1.58
C ALA A 27 -9.75 -7.03 2.63
N GLU A 28 -8.52 -7.57 2.60
CA GLU A 28 -8.04 -8.52 3.61
C GLU A 28 -8.02 -7.90 5.01
N HIS A 29 -7.47 -6.70 5.17
CA HIS A 29 -7.41 -6.05 6.48
C HIS A 29 -8.77 -5.59 6.98
N LEU A 30 -9.67 -5.15 6.09
CA LEU A 30 -11.06 -4.86 6.47
C LEU A 30 -11.81 -6.13 6.90
N ALA A 31 -11.58 -7.26 6.22
CA ALA A 31 -12.14 -8.55 6.63
C ALA A 31 -11.61 -8.99 8.00
N GLN A 32 -10.31 -8.81 8.28
CA GLN A 32 -9.74 -9.06 9.61
C GLN A 32 -10.40 -8.19 10.69
N ALA A 33 -10.55 -6.90 10.42
CA ALA A 33 -11.22 -5.99 11.35
C ALA A 33 -12.69 -6.39 11.59
N TYR A 34 -13.41 -6.75 10.55
CA TYR A 34 -14.77 -7.25 10.64
C TYR A 34 -14.86 -8.53 11.48
N GLN A 35 -13.96 -9.49 11.26
CA GLN A 35 -13.86 -10.72 12.04
C GLN A 35 -13.64 -10.44 13.52
N ILE A 36 -12.78 -9.47 13.87
CA ILE A 36 -12.47 -9.12 15.25
C ILE A 36 -13.61 -8.35 15.90
N TYR A 37 -14.06 -7.26 15.28
CA TYR A 37 -14.92 -6.26 15.93
C TYR A 37 -16.41 -6.52 15.78
N VAL A 38 -16.81 -7.21 14.70
CA VAL A 38 -18.23 -7.50 14.44
C VAL A 38 -18.57 -8.95 14.80
N LEU A 39 -17.72 -9.91 14.37
CA LEU A 39 -17.96 -11.33 14.65
C LEU A 39 -17.40 -11.80 16.00
N GLY A 40 -16.63 -10.96 16.71
CA GLY A 40 -16.06 -11.28 18.02
C GLY A 40 -14.99 -12.39 17.97
N TRP A 41 -14.35 -12.62 16.82
CA TRP A 41 -13.33 -13.66 16.70
C TRP A 41 -12.06 -13.29 17.49
N PRO A 42 -11.42 -14.26 18.14
CA PRO A 42 -10.13 -14.03 18.77
C PRO A 42 -9.11 -13.63 17.70
N ARG A 43 -8.29 -12.61 18.00
CA ARG A 43 -7.30 -12.02 17.08
C ARG A 43 -6.42 -13.03 16.31
N PRO A 44 -5.93 -14.12 16.95
CA PRO A 44 -5.13 -15.12 16.22
C PRO A 44 -5.90 -15.90 15.14
N ARG A 45 -7.25 -15.90 15.19
CA ARG A 45 -8.11 -16.55 14.19
C ARG A 45 -8.61 -15.60 13.10
N ALA A 46 -8.52 -14.30 13.33
CA ALA A 46 -8.99 -13.27 12.40
C ALA A 46 -7.95 -13.02 11.31
N GLY A 47 -7.87 -13.94 10.35
CA GLY A 47 -6.89 -13.92 9.26
C GLY A 47 -7.37 -13.30 7.94
N GLY A 48 -8.53 -12.62 7.91
CA GLY A 48 -9.13 -12.12 6.68
C GLY A 48 -9.72 -13.24 5.81
N PHE A 49 -9.93 -12.97 4.54
CA PHE A 49 -10.40 -13.99 3.58
C PHE A 49 -9.31 -15.03 3.31
N LEU A 50 -8.09 -14.59 3.06
CA LEU A 50 -6.97 -15.48 2.76
C LEU A 50 -6.68 -16.42 3.93
N GLY A 51 -6.82 -15.93 5.17
CA GLY A 51 -6.61 -16.73 6.38
C GLY A 51 -7.64 -17.82 6.62
N LEU A 52 -8.81 -17.78 5.97
CA LEU A 52 -9.78 -18.89 6.00
C LEU A 52 -9.26 -20.13 5.27
N PHE A 53 -8.44 -19.94 4.24
CA PHE A 53 -7.91 -21.02 3.40
C PHE A 53 -6.44 -21.32 3.70
N TYR A 54 -5.65 -20.28 4.02
CA TYR A 54 -4.20 -20.35 4.19
C TYR A 54 -3.73 -19.63 5.45
N PRO A 55 -4.14 -20.09 6.66
CA PRO A 55 -3.82 -19.39 7.92
C PRO A 55 -2.31 -19.27 8.16
N TRP A 56 -1.53 -20.29 7.77
CA TRP A 56 -0.06 -20.28 7.87
C TRP A 56 0.59 -19.19 7.02
N LEU A 57 0.01 -18.88 5.86
CA LEU A 57 0.52 -17.86 4.96
C LEU A 57 0.27 -16.45 5.54
N VAL A 58 -0.94 -16.21 6.05
CA VAL A 58 -1.32 -14.91 6.62
C VAL A 58 -0.58 -14.64 7.93
N SER A 59 -0.23 -15.67 8.70
CA SER A 59 0.61 -15.51 9.89
C SER A 59 2.10 -15.29 9.58
N SER A 60 2.50 -15.45 8.31
CA SER A 60 3.89 -15.31 7.88
C SER A 60 4.31 -13.84 7.73
N GLU A 61 5.41 -13.45 8.37
CA GLU A 61 6.03 -12.14 8.16
C GLU A 61 6.52 -11.97 6.70
N LEU A 62 6.88 -13.08 6.03
CA LEU A 62 7.31 -13.07 4.64
C LEU A 62 6.22 -12.55 3.69
N LEU A 63 4.96 -12.94 3.89
CA LEU A 63 3.85 -12.43 3.07
C LEU A 63 3.71 -10.91 3.23
N HIS A 64 3.70 -10.42 4.47
CA HIS A 64 3.55 -9.00 4.78
C HIS A 64 4.72 -8.17 4.24
N TYR A 65 5.95 -8.67 4.41
CA TYR A 65 7.14 -8.02 3.88
C TYR A 65 7.16 -7.99 2.35
N SER A 66 6.80 -9.09 1.70
CA SER A 66 6.70 -9.17 0.22
C SER A 66 5.70 -8.15 -0.31
N TYR A 67 4.57 -7.99 0.36
CA TYR A 67 3.58 -6.98 0.00
C TYR A 67 4.13 -5.55 0.19
N ALA A 68 4.82 -5.28 1.31
CA ALA A 68 5.43 -3.97 1.55
C ALA A 68 6.46 -3.60 0.47
N ILE A 69 7.24 -4.58 -0.03
CA ILE A 69 8.16 -4.41 -1.16
C ILE A 69 7.40 -4.11 -2.46
N VAL A 70 6.35 -4.86 -2.78
CA VAL A 70 5.53 -4.65 -3.99
C VAL A 70 4.93 -3.23 -3.97
N MET A 71 4.41 -2.79 -2.83
CA MET A 71 3.90 -1.44 -2.65
C MET A 71 4.97 -0.37 -2.88
N LEU A 72 6.14 -0.54 -2.28
CA LEU A 72 7.25 0.41 -2.41
C LEU A 72 7.74 0.51 -3.86
N ILE A 73 7.95 -0.64 -4.52
CA ILE A 73 8.39 -0.70 -5.91
C ILE A 73 7.32 -0.10 -6.84
N GLY A 74 6.05 -0.41 -6.63
CA GLY A 74 4.94 0.13 -7.43
C GLY A 74 4.85 1.65 -7.32
N LEU A 75 4.85 2.19 -6.10
CA LEU A 75 4.84 3.63 -5.87
C LEU A 75 6.05 4.34 -6.49
N TRP A 76 7.24 3.75 -6.35
CA TRP A 76 8.48 4.30 -6.91
C TRP A 76 8.48 4.28 -8.44
N THR A 77 8.18 3.13 -9.04
CA THR A 77 8.28 2.93 -10.49
C THR A 77 7.23 3.71 -11.28
N LEU A 78 6.00 3.84 -10.74
CA LEU A 78 4.90 4.55 -11.39
C LEU A 78 4.94 6.07 -11.18
N ARG A 79 5.75 6.57 -10.24
CA ARG A 79 5.81 8.00 -9.88
C ARG A 79 6.06 8.94 -11.06
N ARG A 80 6.83 8.50 -12.07
CA ARG A 80 7.16 9.36 -13.23
C ARG A 80 6.00 9.55 -14.20
N GLY A 81 4.98 8.72 -14.15
CA GLY A 81 3.74 8.91 -14.91
C GLY A 81 2.84 10.01 -14.35
N PHE A 82 3.08 10.42 -13.10
CA PHE A 82 2.37 11.51 -12.43
C PHE A 82 3.09 12.85 -12.66
N SER A 83 2.33 13.95 -12.71
CA SER A 83 2.83 15.32 -12.90
C SER A 83 2.24 16.28 -11.87
N GLY A 84 2.84 17.44 -11.69
CA GLY A 84 2.29 18.54 -10.87
C GLY A 84 1.81 18.11 -9.48
N THR A 85 0.59 18.49 -9.15
CA THR A 85 -0.06 18.21 -7.86
C THR A 85 -0.25 16.71 -7.62
N SER A 86 -0.60 15.94 -8.65
CA SER A 86 -0.75 14.48 -8.54
C SER A 86 0.55 13.80 -8.11
N ARG A 87 1.69 14.23 -8.66
CA ARG A 87 3.02 13.70 -8.31
C ARG A 87 3.43 14.03 -6.88
N LYS A 88 3.03 15.20 -6.37
CA LYS A 88 3.30 15.57 -4.96
C LYS A 88 2.61 14.59 -4.01
N TRP A 89 1.32 14.35 -4.19
CA TRP A 89 0.54 13.44 -3.36
C TRP A 89 1.02 11.98 -3.47
N TRP A 90 1.33 11.54 -4.68
CA TRP A 90 1.93 10.21 -4.90
C TRP A 90 3.29 10.06 -4.22
N THR A 91 4.08 11.15 -4.16
CA THR A 91 5.37 11.15 -3.45
C THR A 91 5.20 11.10 -1.94
N ILE A 92 4.18 11.75 -1.39
CA ILE A 92 3.84 11.66 0.03
C ILE A 92 3.52 10.20 0.39
N ALA A 93 2.67 9.52 -0.39
CA ALA A 93 2.39 8.11 -0.19
C ALA A 93 3.66 7.25 -0.24
N LEU A 94 4.56 7.51 -1.19
CA LEU A 94 5.84 6.80 -1.32
C LEU A 94 6.73 6.97 -0.09
N VAL A 95 6.83 8.19 0.46
CA VAL A 95 7.65 8.45 1.66
C VAL A 95 7.10 7.72 2.88
N ILE A 96 5.79 7.75 3.07
CA ILE A 96 5.14 7.03 4.17
C ILE A 96 5.33 5.51 3.99
N GLN A 97 5.15 5.00 2.77
CA GLN A 97 5.35 3.58 2.46
C GLN A 97 6.80 3.14 2.66
N PHE A 98 7.78 4.01 2.40
CA PHE A 98 9.19 3.71 2.66
C PHE A 98 9.44 3.47 4.15
N TRP A 99 8.86 4.28 5.03
CA TRP A 99 8.93 4.04 6.48
C TRP A 99 8.23 2.73 6.86
N HIS A 100 7.03 2.50 6.36
CA HIS A 100 6.27 1.27 6.61
C HIS A 100 7.01 0.02 6.12
N HIS A 101 7.72 0.10 5.01
CA HIS A 101 8.60 -0.97 4.54
C HIS A 101 9.73 -1.28 5.53
N ILE A 102 10.33 -0.27 6.18
CA ILE A 102 11.37 -0.48 7.21
C ILE A 102 10.78 -1.26 8.41
N GLU A 103 9.57 -0.91 8.86
CA GLU A 103 8.87 -1.64 9.92
C GLU A 103 8.73 -3.14 9.57
N HIS A 104 8.29 -3.44 8.34
CA HIS A 104 8.18 -4.83 7.88
C HIS A 104 9.53 -5.52 7.69
N ALA A 105 10.56 -4.81 7.27
CA ALA A 105 11.92 -5.36 7.16
C ALA A 105 12.45 -5.81 8.53
N VAL A 106 12.19 -5.01 9.57
CA VAL A 106 12.56 -5.32 10.96
C VAL A 106 11.80 -6.55 11.47
N LEU A 107 10.49 -6.65 11.21
CA LEU A 107 9.69 -7.82 11.57
C LEU A 107 10.20 -9.09 10.88
N GLN A 108 10.45 -9.01 9.57
CA GLN A 108 10.98 -10.12 8.77
C GLN A 108 12.36 -10.56 9.24
N TRP A 109 13.26 -9.62 9.57
CA TRP A 109 14.59 -9.93 10.10
C TRP A 109 14.48 -10.68 11.42
N GLN A 110 13.63 -10.24 12.36
CA GLN A 110 13.41 -10.94 13.63
C GLN A 110 12.83 -12.35 13.40
N ALA A 111 11.89 -12.51 12.46
CA ALA A 111 11.30 -13.80 12.14
C ALA A 111 12.34 -14.79 11.57
N LEU A 112 13.28 -14.31 10.72
CA LEU A 112 14.33 -15.15 10.14
C LEU A 112 15.43 -15.53 11.13
N THR A 113 15.77 -14.62 12.05
CA THR A 113 16.88 -14.83 13.00
C THR A 113 16.41 -15.46 14.32
N HIS A 114 15.09 -15.53 14.55
CA HIS A 114 14.50 -15.91 15.83
C HIS A 114 15.00 -15.05 17.02
N HIS A 115 15.47 -13.83 16.71
CA HIS A 115 15.96 -12.88 17.69
C HIS A 115 14.94 -11.77 17.90
N TYR A 116 14.07 -11.95 18.89
CA TYR A 116 12.97 -11.04 19.15
C TYR A 116 13.35 -9.97 20.16
N TRP A 117 12.94 -8.73 19.91
CA TRP A 117 13.30 -7.61 20.77
C TRP A 117 12.48 -7.58 22.06
N LEU A 118 13.06 -7.01 23.09
CA LEU A 118 12.43 -6.78 24.41
C LEU A 118 11.86 -8.06 25.07
N GLY A 119 12.41 -9.24 24.77
CA GLY A 119 11.90 -10.50 25.31
C GLY A 119 10.51 -10.90 24.81
N SER A 120 10.05 -10.30 23.71
CA SER A 120 8.78 -10.67 23.06
C SER A 120 8.85 -12.12 22.57
N PRO A 121 7.74 -12.89 22.63
CA PRO A 121 7.68 -14.23 22.03
C PRO A 121 7.49 -14.22 20.50
N VAL A 122 7.28 -13.04 19.90
CA VAL A 122 7.01 -12.83 18.47
C VAL A 122 7.74 -11.58 17.96
N PRO A 123 7.95 -11.45 16.64
CA PRO A 123 8.48 -10.22 16.05
C PRO A 123 7.67 -8.98 16.44
N VAL A 124 8.35 -7.88 16.71
CA VAL A 124 7.73 -6.58 17.04
C VAL A 124 8.36 -5.45 16.24
N SER A 125 7.54 -4.55 15.69
CA SER A 125 8.00 -3.35 15.01
C SER A 125 8.26 -2.21 15.99
N PHE A 126 8.86 -1.11 15.53
CA PHE A 126 9.11 0.08 16.37
C PHE A 126 7.81 0.63 16.99
N VAL A 127 6.73 0.71 16.21
CA VAL A 127 5.44 1.18 16.72
C VAL A 127 4.78 0.16 17.64
N GLN A 128 4.92 -1.13 17.37
CA GLN A 128 4.40 -2.18 18.25
C GLN A 128 5.09 -2.24 19.60
N MET A 129 6.35 -1.80 19.74
CA MET A 129 6.99 -1.67 21.05
C MET A 129 6.23 -0.69 21.97
N MET A 130 5.59 0.34 21.39
CA MET A 130 4.77 1.30 22.13
C MET A 130 3.31 0.82 22.30
N LEU A 131 2.79 0.03 21.35
CA LEU A 131 1.39 -0.41 21.26
C LEU A 131 1.29 -1.92 20.97
N PRO A 132 1.75 -2.80 21.87
CA PRO A 132 1.96 -4.23 21.60
C PRO A 132 0.69 -5.02 21.27
N LYS A 133 -0.49 -4.55 21.73
CA LYS A 133 -1.79 -5.26 21.55
C LYS A 133 -2.51 -4.88 20.25
N PHE A 134 -2.02 -3.90 19.48
CA PHE A 134 -2.76 -3.24 18.40
C PHE A 134 -2.18 -3.54 17.00
N ARG A 135 -1.68 -4.75 16.75
CA ARG A 135 -1.03 -5.09 15.47
C ARG A 135 -1.95 -4.86 14.26
N VAL A 136 -3.21 -5.28 14.33
CA VAL A 136 -4.17 -5.11 13.21
C VAL A 136 -4.52 -3.64 13.02
N GLU A 137 -4.72 -2.90 14.12
CA GLU A 137 -5.03 -1.48 14.11
C GLU A 137 -3.86 -0.64 13.57
N ILE A 138 -2.63 -0.99 13.92
CA ILE A 138 -1.42 -0.35 13.38
C ILE A 138 -1.34 -0.58 11.87
N HIS A 139 -1.63 -1.79 11.37
CA HIS A 139 -1.69 -2.07 9.94
C HIS A 139 -2.78 -1.28 9.23
N LEU A 140 -3.99 -1.22 9.78
CA LEU A 140 -5.07 -0.40 9.24
C LEU A 140 -4.70 1.09 9.21
N PHE A 141 -4.04 1.58 10.25
CA PHE A 141 -3.55 2.96 10.31
C PHE A 141 -2.52 3.24 9.21
N TYR A 142 -1.47 2.41 9.08
CA TYR A 142 -0.46 2.58 8.03
C TYR A 142 -1.08 2.49 6.63
N ASN A 143 -1.93 1.50 6.40
CA ASN A 143 -2.64 1.37 5.13
C ASN A 143 -3.45 2.64 4.82
N THR A 144 -4.14 3.21 5.80
CA THR A 144 -4.93 4.43 5.62
C THR A 144 -4.07 5.63 5.25
N ILE A 145 -2.98 5.89 6.01
CA ILE A 145 -2.13 7.06 5.76
C ILE A 145 -1.30 6.97 4.47
N VAL A 146 -1.08 5.75 3.93
CA VAL A 146 -0.51 5.54 2.59
C VAL A 146 -1.59 5.68 1.51
N PHE A 147 -2.78 5.08 1.73
CA PHE A 147 -3.85 5.02 0.75
C PHE A 147 -4.49 6.39 0.47
N LEU A 148 -4.72 7.21 1.50
CA LEU A 148 -5.33 8.53 1.33
C LEU A 148 -4.56 9.43 0.35
N PRO A 149 -3.25 9.69 0.53
CA PRO A 149 -2.50 10.48 -0.43
C PRO A 149 -2.38 9.80 -1.81
N MET A 150 -2.37 8.46 -1.89
CA MET A 150 -2.48 7.76 -3.16
C MET A 150 -3.79 8.12 -3.90
N MET A 151 -4.93 8.05 -3.21
CA MET A 151 -6.24 8.35 -3.80
C MET A 151 -6.33 9.82 -4.23
N ILE A 152 -5.82 10.75 -3.42
CA ILE A 152 -5.74 12.17 -3.79
C ILE A 152 -4.84 12.35 -5.02
N GLY A 153 -3.69 11.68 -5.06
CA GLY A 153 -2.80 11.67 -6.21
C GLY A 153 -3.47 11.15 -7.47
N MET A 154 -4.21 10.03 -7.36
CA MET A 154 -5.01 9.46 -8.45
C MET A 154 -6.09 10.40 -8.93
N TYR A 155 -6.79 11.06 -8.01
CA TYR A 155 -7.82 12.05 -8.36
C TYR A 155 -7.22 13.17 -9.22
N TYR A 156 -6.15 13.84 -8.78
CA TYR A 156 -5.47 14.87 -9.55
C TYR A 156 -4.79 14.36 -10.82
N HIS A 157 -4.50 13.07 -10.90
CA HIS A 157 -3.98 12.45 -12.10
C HIS A 157 -5.06 12.27 -13.18
N MET A 158 -6.29 11.93 -12.77
CA MET A 158 -7.46 11.84 -13.66
C MET A 158 -8.05 13.21 -13.98
N PHE A 159 -8.03 14.14 -13.02
CA PHE A 159 -8.61 15.49 -13.11
C PHE A 159 -7.52 16.54 -12.78
N PRO A 160 -6.57 16.80 -13.69
CA PRO A 160 -5.49 17.76 -13.45
C PRO A 160 -6.05 19.17 -13.20
N PRO A 161 -5.48 19.95 -12.27
CA PRO A 161 -5.80 21.34 -12.07
C PRO A 161 -5.52 22.19 -13.33
N LYS A 162 -6.16 23.38 -13.42
CA LYS A 162 -5.91 24.33 -14.52
C LYS A 162 -4.40 24.64 -14.60
N GLY A 163 -3.83 24.53 -15.81
CA GLY A 163 -2.40 24.75 -16.06
C GLY A 163 -1.50 23.54 -15.84
N GLU A 164 -2.01 22.40 -15.36
CA GLU A 164 -1.28 21.14 -15.29
C GLU A 164 -1.74 20.20 -16.43
N SER A 165 -0.79 19.49 -17.07
CA SER A 165 -1.07 18.51 -18.12
C SER A 165 -0.79 17.10 -17.63
N ALA A 166 -1.63 16.15 -18.00
CA ALA A 166 -1.36 14.72 -17.78
C ALA A 166 -0.36 14.22 -18.82
N ILE A 167 0.64 13.45 -18.34
CA ILE A 167 1.69 12.86 -19.20
C ILE A 167 1.18 11.60 -19.91
N CYS A 168 0.14 10.96 -19.37
CA CYS A 168 -0.41 9.69 -19.89
C CYS A 168 -1.88 9.82 -20.31
N SER A 169 -2.44 8.74 -20.89
CA SER A 169 -3.85 8.63 -21.29
C SER A 169 -4.83 8.41 -20.12
N CYS A 170 -4.42 8.72 -18.89
CA CYS A 170 -5.24 8.52 -17.69
C CYS A 170 -6.19 9.68 -17.42
N SER A 171 -5.89 10.88 -17.94
CA SER A 171 -6.73 12.06 -17.75
C SER A 171 -8.07 11.94 -18.49
N LEU A 172 -9.15 12.27 -17.80
CA LEU A 172 -10.51 12.32 -18.34
C LEU A 172 -10.86 13.70 -18.94
N GLN A 173 -10.00 14.72 -18.77
CA GLN A 173 -10.24 16.09 -19.29
C GLN A 173 -9.68 16.34 -20.70
N ARG A 174 -9.35 15.31 -21.46
CA ARG A 174 -8.64 15.43 -22.75
C ARG A 174 -9.47 15.98 -23.92
N GLU A 175 -10.77 16.18 -23.76
CA GLU A 175 -11.66 16.50 -24.91
C GLU A 175 -11.94 17.98 -25.15
N SER A 176 -11.41 18.90 -24.34
CA SER A 176 -11.76 20.34 -24.51
C SER A 176 -10.70 21.24 -25.17
N ILE A 177 -9.60 20.69 -25.69
CA ILE A 177 -8.47 21.51 -26.24
C ILE A 177 -8.32 21.40 -27.79
N LEU A 178 -9.15 20.66 -28.49
CA LEU A 178 -9.04 20.50 -29.95
C LEU A 178 -10.20 21.09 -30.76
N ILE A 179 -10.84 22.15 -30.27
CA ILE A 179 -11.74 22.93 -31.09
C ILE A 179 -11.40 24.42 -30.89
N TYR A 180 -10.35 24.88 -31.55
CA TYR A 180 -10.20 26.24 -32.07
C TYR A 180 -9.09 26.25 -33.10
#